data_a2309adb6f9b0276caa4dae7b626c150
#
_entry.id   a2309adb6f9b0276caa4dae7b626c150
#
_cell.length_a   1.000
_cell.length_b   1.000
_cell.length_c   1.000
_cell.angle_alpha   90.00
_cell.angle_beta   90.00
_cell.angle_gamma   90.00
#
_symmetry.space_group_name_H-M   'P 1'
#
loop_
_entity.id
_entity.type
_entity.pdbx_description
1 polymer ?
#
loop_
_entity_poly.entity_id
_entity_poly.type
_entity_poly.pdbx_seq_one_letter_code
_entity_poly.pdbx_strand_id
1 'polypeptide(L)'
;GLGDVYKRQDNGIGETIDYRLVNGMIATAEYTKISPNGRWIAGAYRTEKLAGNDIARTQYPAFFNTETGKTTIVTDFGEGYASHATDDGLGIILLGTFLPSSGIVYDIEHQVSLGSVEEWVSDNYGIIIPTGYITYITPDRSRLMGNVLESTAVGTRVVSWYVAPPLEK
;
A
#
# COMPACT_ATOMS: atom_id res chain seq x y z
N GLY A 1 21.12 2.72 -5.73
CA GLY A 1 21.05 1.31 -6.16
C GLY A 1 19.63 0.92 -6.43
N LEU A 2 19.38 0.26 -7.53
CA LEU A 2 18.09 -0.35 -7.87
C LEU A 2 17.83 -1.42 -6.79
N GLY A 3 16.80 -1.23 -5.99
CA GLY A 3 16.41 -2.20 -4.97
C GLY A 3 15.80 -3.43 -5.64
N ASP A 4 16.59 -4.48 -5.79
CA ASP A 4 16.09 -5.77 -6.24
C ASP A 4 15.28 -6.39 -5.09
N VAL A 5 14.04 -6.71 -5.35
CA VAL A 5 13.21 -7.49 -4.44
C VAL A 5 13.32 -8.95 -4.84
N TYR A 6 13.75 -9.79 -3.91
CA TYR A 6 13.95 -11.21 -4.15
C TYR A 6 12.76 -12.02 -3.62
N LYS A 7 12.21 -12.86 -4.47
CA LYS A 7 11.28 -13.91 -4.09
C LYS A 7 12.07 -15.09 -3.53
N ARG A 8 11.80 -15.52 -2.30
CA ARG A 8 12.38 -16.72 -1.72
C ARG A 8 11.65 -17.94 -2.28
N GLN A 9 12.37 -18.79 -2.98
CA GLN A 9 11.88 -20.11 -3.40
C GLN A 9 12.11 -21.17 -2.32
N ASP A 10 11.39 -22.28 -2.39
CA ASP A 10 11.52 -23.40 -1.46
C ASP A 10 12.95 -24.00 -1.38
N ASN A 11 13.75 -23.81 -2.44
CA ASN A 11 15.15 -24.19 -2.51
C ASN A 11 16.13 -23.15 -1.96
N GLY A 12 15.63 -22.03 -1.43
CA GLY A 12 16.44 -20.92 -0.91
C GLY A 12 17.06 -20.02 -1.97
N ILE A 13 16.78 -20.22 -3.24
CA ILE A 13 17.24 -19.34 -4.33
C ILE A 13 16.27 -18.17 -4.45
N GLY A 14 16.79 -16.93 -4.36
CA GLY A 14 16.02 -15.72 -4.59
C GLY A 14 15.78 -15.48 -6.07
N GLU A 15 14.56 -15.09 -6.44
CA GLU A 15 14.26 -14.59 -7.77
C GLU A 15 14.04 -13.08 -7.71
N THR A 16 14.59 -12.36 -8.69
CA THR A 16 14.34 -10.92 -8.85
C THR A 16 12.94 -10.71 -9.39
N ILE A 17 12.15 -9.88 -8.73
CA ILE A 17 10.87 -9.41 -9.27
C ILE A 17 11.19 -8.37 -10.34
N ASP A 18 10.82 -8.67 -11.57
CA ASP A 18 11.17 -7.92 -12.77
C ASP A 18 10.90 -6.41 -12.68
N TYR A 19 11.88 -5.63 -13.15
CA TYR A 19 11.59 -4.29 -13.65
C TYR A 19 11.47 -4.35 -15.18
N ARG A 20 10.50 -3.63 -15.73
CA ARG A 20 10.24 -3.61 -17.17
C ARG A 20 10.50 -2.23 -17.74
N LEU A 21 11.06 -2.20 -18.95
CA LEU A 21 11.00 -1.01 -19.79
C LEU A 21 9.57 -0.92 -20.37
N VAL A 22 8.82 0.09 -19.96
CA VAL A 22 7.49 0.37 -20.50
C VAL A 22 7.58 1.68 -21.25
N ASN A 23 7.37 1.64 -22.57
CA ASN A 23 7.41 2.81 -23.46
C ASN A 23 8.70 3.65 -23.35
N GLY A 24 9.85 3.00 -23.19
CA GLY A 24 11.16 3.68 -23.09
C GLY A 24 11.43 4.33 -21.72
N MET A 25 10.56 4.11 -20.74
CA MET A 25 10.77 4.51 -19.35
C MET A 25 11.31 3.34 -18.54
N ILE A 26 12.24 3.62 -17.65
CA ILE A 26 12.66 2.64 -16.65
C ILE A 26 11.55 2.56 -15.61
N ALA A 27 10.95 1.39 -15.51
CA ALA A 27 9.95 1.11 -14.50
C ALA A 27 10.59 0.21 -13.43
N THR A 28 10.50 0.63 -12.17
CA THR A 28 10.99 -0.13 -11.04
C THR A 28 9.83 -0.43 -10.09
N ALA A 29 9.85 -1.59 -9.46
CA ALA A 29 8.92 -1.90 -8.38
C ALA A 29 9.69 -1.88 -7.05
N GLU A 30 9.15 -1.17 -6.07
CA GLU A 30 9.65 -1.16 -4.71
C GLU A 30 8.60 -1.79 -3.80
N TYR A 31 8.88 -2.99 -3.32
CA TYR A 31 8.01 -3.74 -2.45
C TYR A 31 8.53 -3.70 -1.02
N THR A 32 7.68 -3.36 -0.08
CA THR A 32 8.09 -3.08 1.30
C THR A 32 7.45 -3.98 2.34
N LYS A 33 6.33 -4.60 2.02
CA LYS A 33 5.57 -5.45 2.94
C LYS A 33 5.10 -6.72 2.25
N ILE A 34 5.13 -7.82 3.00
CA ILE A 34 4.61 -9.12 2.57
C ILE A 34 3.46 -9.53 3.49
N SER A 35 2.42 -10.13 2.95
CA SER A 35 1.35 -10.72 3.75
C SER A 35 1.87 -11.88 4.59
N PRO A 36 1.26 -12.20 5.75
CA PRO A 36 1.74 -13.24 6.67
C PRO A 36 1.95 -14.61 6.01
N ASN A 37 1.07 -15.02 5.10
CA ASN A 37 1.19 -16.28 4.35
C ASN A 37 2.17 -16.18 3.15
N GLY A 38 2.73 -15.00 2.87
CA GLY A 38 3.66 -14.78 1.78
C GLY A 38 3.04 -14.65 0.38
N ARG A 39 1.71 -14.69 0.25
CA ARG A 39 1.02 -14.66 -1.05
C ARG A 39 1.08 -13.29 -1.74
N TRP A 40 0.96 -12.21 -0.97
CA TRP A 40 0.91 -10.86 -1.49
C TRP A 40 2.09 -10.03 -1.01
N ILE A 41 2.69 -9.26 -1.90
CA ILE A 41 3.70 -8.26 -1.56
C ILE A 41 3.17 -6.90 -1.98
N ALA A 42 3.12 -5.96 -1.03
CA ALA A 42 2.66 -4.60 -1.24
C ALA A 42 3.82 -3.64 -1.41
N GLY A 43 3.66 -2.64 -2.26
CA GLY A 43 4.69 -1.64 -2.53
C GLY A 43 4.27 -0.62 -3.58
N ALA A 44 5.22 -0.18 -4.38
CA ALA A 44 5.00 0.83 -5.39
C ALA A 44 5.64 0.45 -6.73
N TYR A 45 4.96 0.76 -7.79
CA TYR A 45 5.49 0.78 -9.14
C TYR A 45 5.94 2.21 -9.46
N ARG A 46 7.21 2.37 -9.79
CA ARG A 46 7.79 3.68 -10.12
C ARG A 46 8.18 3.76 -11.57
N THR A 47 7.90 4.90 -12.17
CA THR A 47 8.40 5.25 -13.50
C THR A 47 9.27 6.50 -13.40
N GLU A 48 10.36 6.51 -14.17
CA GLU A 48 11.25 7.65 -14.29
C GLU A 48 11.33 8.07 -15.75
N LYS A 49 11.13 9.37 -16.01
CA LYS A 49 11.24 9.96 -17.34
C LYS A 49 12.15 11.17 -17.28
N LEU A 50 13.10 11.27 -18.20
CA LEU A 50 13.88 12.48 -18.38
C LEU A 50 12.97 13.62 -18.88
N ALA A 51 12.94 14.71 -18.12
CA ALA A 51 12.21 15.93 -18.44
C ALA A 51 13.23 17.09 -18.48
N GLY A 52 13.87 17.26 -19.64
CA GLY A 52 15.00 18.18 -19.77
C GLY A 52 16.21 17.68 -18.97
N ASN A 53 16.70 18.50 -18.04
CA ASN A 53 17.78 18.13 -17.10
C ASN A 53 17.29 17.47 -15.80
N ASP A 54 15.98 17.37 -15.62
CA ASP A 54 15.37 16.79 -14.43
C ASP A 54 14.84 15.39 -14.71
N ILE A 55 14.67 14.59 -13.63
CA ILE A 55 14.02 13.28 -13.68
C ILE A 55 12.64 13.44 -13.07
N ALA A 56 11.60 13.35 -13.92
CA ALA A 56 10.23 13.22 -13.44
C ALA A 56 9.99 11.79 -12.96
N ARG A 57 9.53 11.67 -11.73
CA ARG A 57 9.19 10.37 -11.09
C ARG A 57 7.71 10.32 -10.84
N THR A 58 7.09 9.20 -11.17
CA THR A 58 5.70 8.90 -10.85
C THR A 58 5.66 7.58 -10.12
N GLN A 59 4.85 7.50 -9.07
CA GLN A 59 4.76 6.34 -8.22
C GLN A 59 3.29 5.93 -8.05
N TYR A 60 2.98 4.68 -8.34
CA TYR A 60 1.64 4.11 -8.20
C TYR A 60 1.64 2.93 -7.22
N PRO A 61 0.55 2.72 -6.45
CA PRO A 61 0.41 1.53 -5.62
C PRO A 61 0.52 0.26 -6.45
N ALA A 62 1.20 -0.74 -5.93
CA ALA A 62 1.37 -2.02 -6.60
C ALA A 62 1.32 -3.19 -5.63
N PHE A 63 0.70 -4.30 -6.08
CA PHE A 63 0.63 -5.56 -5.36
C PHE A 63 1.18 -6.67 -6.25
N PHE A 64 2.11 -7.46 -5.72
CA PHE A 64 2.66 -8.61 -6.41
C PHE A 64 2.13 -9.90 -5.80
N ASN A 65 1.60 -10.78 -6.64
CA ASN A 65 1.16 -12.11 -6.23
C ASN A 65 2.31 -13.10 -6.43
N THR A 66 2.81 -13.67 -5.35
CA THR A 66 3.97 -14.58 -5.38
C THR A 66 3.65 -15.94 -5.99
N GLU A 67 2.39 -16.37 -5.98
CA GLU A 67 1.95 -17.66 -6.54
C GLU A 67 1.85 -17.59 -8.07
N THR A 68 1.36 -16.47 -8.59
CA THR A 68 1.13 -16.29 -10.03
C THR A 68 2.23 -15.52 -10.73
N GLY A 69 3.10 -14.84 -9.99
CA GLY A 69 4.14 -13.95 -10.53
C GLY A 69 3.59 -12.66 -11.17
N LYS A 70 2.33 -12.29 -10.89
CA LYS A 70 1.70 -11.11 -11.50
C LYS A 70 1.72 -9.90 -10.57
N THR A 71 1.96 -8.73 -11.16
CA THR A 71 1.82 -7.44 -10.49
C THR A 71 0.51 -6.75 -10.91
N THR A 72 -0.27 -6.33 -9.91
CA THR A 72 -1.40 -5.41 -10.09
C THR A 72 -0.93 -4.00 -9.76
N ILE A 73 -1.02 -3.07 -10.73
CA ILE A 73 -0.69 -1.66 -10.55
C ILE A 73 -2.01 -0.88 -10.50
N VAL A 74 -2.19 -0.08 -9.44
CA VAL A 74 -3.42 0.68 -9.22
C VAL A 74 -3.18 2.13 -9.59
N THR A 75 -3.79 2.60 -10.68
CA THR A 75 -3.60 3.96 -11.22
C THR A 75 -4.77 4.89 -10.98
N ASP A 76 -5.94 4.35 -10.60
CA ASP A 76 -7.22 5.06 -10.58
C ASP A 76 -7.30 6.16 -9.51
N PHE A 77 -6.45 6.10 -8.49
CA PHE A 77 -6.44 7.04 -7.37
C PHE A 77 -5.28 8.03 -7.41
N GLY A 78 -4.49 8.02 -8.49
CA GLY A 78 -3.30 8.85 -8.61
C GLY A 78 -2.07 8.26 -7.91
N GLU A 79 -1.13 9.15 -7.56
CA GLU A 79 0.14 8.75 -6.97
C GLU A 79 0.01 8.27 -5.52
N GLY A 80 0.77 7.23 -5.20
CA GLY A 80 0.76 6.63 -3.88
C GLY A 80 1.55 5.34 -3.82
N TYR A 81 1.35 4.57 -2.76
CA TYR A 81 1.96 3.24 -2.62
C TYR A 81 1.05 2.32 -1.80
N ALA A 82 1.17 1.02 -2.06
CA ALA A 82 0.53 0.01 -1.25
C ALA A 82 1.38 -0.25 0.00
N SER A 83 0.79 -0.08 1.17
CA SER A 83 1.48 -0.20 2.45
C SER A 83 1.35 -1.57 3.07
N HIS A 84 0.23 -2.26 2.84
CA HIS A 84 -0.08 -3.57 3.40
C HIS A 84 -0.92 -4.41 2.44
N ALA A 85 -0.81 -5.73 2.61
CA ALA A 85 -1.74 -6.70 2.06
C ALA A 85 -2.03 -7.76 3.13
N THR A 86 -3.27 -8.19 3.24
CA THR A 86 -3.67 -9.33 4.09
C THR A 86 -3.64 -10.62 3.27
N ASP A 87 -3.70 -11.76 3.98
CA ASP A 87 -3.65 -13.09 3.35
C ASP A 87 -4.80 -13.36 2.39
N ASP A 88 -5.95 -12.77 2.66
CA ASP A 88 -7.17 -12.87 1.86
C ASP A 88 -7.32 -11.77 0.80
N GLY A 89 -6.25 -11.03 0.52
CA GLY A 89 -6.22 -10.10 -0.60
C GLY A 89 -6.79 -8.70 -0.32
N LEU A 90 -6.94 -8.29 0.95
CA LEU A 90 -7.23 -6.90 1.28
C LEU A 90 -5.94 -6.07 1.18
N GLY A 91 -5.93 -5.08 0.32
CA GLY A 91 -4.83 -4.14 0.14
C GLY A 91 -5.10 -2.80 0.84
N ILE A 92 -4.05 -2.20 1.40
CA ILE A 92 -4.09 -0.84 1.93
C ILE A 92 -3.21 0.04 1.07
N ILE A 93 -3.82 1.05 0.47
CA ILE A 93 -3.17 2.04 -0.37
C ILE A 93 -3.06 3.36 0.40
N LEU A 94 -1.90 3.96 0.37
CA LEU A 94 -1.65 5.30 0.89
C LEU A 94 -1.50 6.26 -0.28
N LEU A 95 -2.28 7.34 -0.27
CA LEU A 95 -2.27 8.36 -1.31
C LEU A 95 -1.31 9.48 -0.96
N GLY A 96 -0.53 9.91 -1.94
CA GLY A 96 0.53 10.90 -1.79
C GLY A 96 1.93 10.27 -1.77
N THR A 97 2.94 11.08 -2.11
CA THR A 97 4.32 10.59 -2.31
C THR A 97 5.21 10.72 -1.09
N PHE A 98 5.01 11.73 -0.24
CA PHE A 98 5.89 12.01 0.91
C PHE A 98 5.19 11.88 2.26
N LEU A 99 4.01 12.49 2.38
CA LEU A 99 3.20 12.43 3.59
C LEU A 99 1.80 11.97 3.18
N PRO A 100 1.46 10.70 3.40
CA PRO A 100 0.13 10.20 3.09
C PRO A 100 -0.92 11.02 3.85
N SER A 101 -1.91 11.55 3.13
CA SER A 101 -3.00 12.33 3.71
C SER A 101 -4.29 11.53 3.83
N SER A 102 -4.42 10.47 3.05
CA SER A 102 -5.59 9.60 3.01
C SER A 102 -5.21 8.19 2.59
N GLY A 103 -6.12 7.25 2.76
CA GLY A 103 -5.95 5.87 2.36
C GLY A 103 -7.17 5.29 1.66
N ILE A 104 -6.93 4.28 0.84
CA ILE A 104 -7.95 3.47 0.16
C ILE A 104 -7.80 2.03 0.62
N VAL A 105 -8.92 1.38 0.86
CA VAL A 105 -8.99 -0.08 1.04
C VAL A 105 -9.35 -0.70 -0.31
N TYR A 106 -8.61 -1.74 -0.70
CA TYR A 106 -8.65 -2.28 -2.05
C TYR A 106 -8.73 -3.81 -2.02
N ASP A 107 -9.62 -4.38 -2.81
CA ASP A 107 -9.65 -5.82 -3.07
C ASP A 107 -8.67 -6.11 -4.21
N ILE A 108 -7.56 -6.77 -3.88
CA ILE A 108 -6.46 -7.03 -4.82
C ILE A 108 -6.89 -8.08 -5.86
N GLU A 109 -7.67 -9.08 -5.47
CA GLU A 109 -8.07 -10.17 -6.36
C GLU A 109 -9.07 -9.71 -7.41
N HIS A 110 -10.09 -8.96 -6.99
CA HIS A 110 -11.12 -8.45 -7.88
C HIS A 110 -10.75 -7.10 -8.51
N GLN A 111 -9.66 -6.49 -8.08
CA GLN A 111 -9.15 -5.19 -8.55
C GLN A 111 -10.19 -4.08 -8.42
N VAL A 112 -10.83 -3.99 -7.26
CA VAL A 112 -11.84 -2.97 -6.96
C VAL A 112 -11.55 -2.24 -5.66
N SER A 113 -11.92 -0.95 -5.62
CA SER A 113 -11.91 -0.16 -4.39
C SER A 113 -13.04 -0.61 -3.48
N LEU A 114 -12.74 -0.75 -2.20
CA LEU A 114 -13.72 -0.95 -1.12
C LEU A 114 -14.06 0.36 -0.39
N GLY A 115 -13.58 1.49 -0.93
CA GLY A 115 -13.83 2.83 -0.38
C GLY A 115 -12.61 3.45 0.30
N SER A 116 -12.81 4.64 0.85
CA SER A 116 -11.80 5.27 1.71
C SER A 116 -11.61 4.48 3.00
N VAL A 117 -10.48 4.71 3.67
CA VAL A 117 -10.23 4.07 4.98
C VAL A 117 -11.33 4.41 5.98
N GLU A 118 -11.82 5.66 5.98
CA GLU A 118 -12.88 6.11 6.88
C GLU A 118 -14.21 5.37 6.64
N GLU A 119 -14.63 5.29 5.37
CA GLU A 119 -15.84 4.57 4.98
C GLU A 119 -15.75 3.10 5.34
N TRP A 120 -14.64 2.47 4.95
CA TRP A 120 -14.43 1.06 5.21
C TRP A 120 -14.39 0.73 6.72
N VAL A 121 -13.74 1.57 7.55
CA VAL A 121 -13.71 1.40 9.00
C VAL A 121 -15.11 1.61 9.60
N SER A 122 -15.84 2.63 9.12
CA SER A 122 -17.22 2.85 9.57
C SER A 122 -18.11 1.65 9.27
N ASP A 123 -18.04 1.11 8.05
CA ASP A 123 -18.90 0.01 7.60
C ASP A 123 -18.58 -1.32 8.30
N ASN A 124 -17.29 -1.58 8.57
CA ASN A 124 -16.88 -2.88 9.12
C ASN A 124 -16.79 -2.91 10.65
N TYR A 125 -16.60 -1.75 11.31
CA TYR A 125 -16.42 -1.68 12.77
C TYR A 125 -17.43 -0.76 13.46
N GLY A 126 -18.25 -0.03 12.71
CA GLY A 126 -19.22 0.94 13.26
C GLY A 126 -18.56 2.14 13.95
N ILE A 127 -17.32 2.46 13.60
CA ILE A 127 -16.51 3.51 14.24
C ILE A 127 -16.21 4.62 13.24
N ILE A 128 -16.42 5.86 13.66
CA ILE A 128 -16.06 7.04 12.86
C ILE A 128 -14.64 7.44 13.23
N ILE A 129 -13.75 7.42 12.26
CA ILE A 129 -12.38 7.91 12.38
C ILE A 129 -12.20 9.19 11.53
N PRO A 130 -11.26 10.07 11.87
CA PRO A 130 -10.91 11.21 11.01
C PRO A 130 -10.23 10.72 9.73
N THR A 131 -10.27 11.56 8.69
CA THR A 131 -9.57 11.29 7.42
C THR A 131 -8.11 10.96 7.66
N GLY A 132 -7.68 9.81 7.14
CA GLY A 132 -6.33 9.33 7.38
C GLY A 132 -6.02 8.05 6.62
N TYR A 133 -5.11 7.27 7.18
CA TYR A 133 -4.66 6.04 6.56
C TYR A 133 -4.32 4.96 7.60
N ILE A 134 -4.42 3.70 7.20
CA ILE A 134 -4.05 2.55 8.02
C ILE A 134 -2.53 2.35 7.93
N THR A 135 -1.87 2.26 9.10
CA THR A 135 -0.44 1.93 9.21
C THR A 135 -0.20 0.49 9.60
N TYR A 136 -1.21 -0.16 10.17
CA TYR A 136 -1.15 -1.56 10.56
C TYR A 136 -2.55 -2.18 10.60
N ILE A 137 -2.64 -3.43 10.18
CA ILE A 137 -3.83 -4.27 10.29
C ILE A 137 -3.40 -5.68 10.68
N THR A 138 -4.09 -6.28 11.66
CA THR A 138 -3.84 -7.69 12.01
C THR A 138 -4.33 -8.62 10.91
N PRO A 139 -3.75 -9.83 10.77
CA PRO A 139 -4.16 -10.79 9.74
C PRO A 139 -5.64 -11.16 9.80
N ASP A 140 -6.19 -11.26 10.99
CA ASP A 140 -7.61 -11.54 11.26
C ASP A 140 -8.51 -10.29 11.18
N ARG A 141 -7.92 -9.14 10.86
CA ARG A 141 -8.57 -7.82 10.79
C ARG A 141 -9.24 -7.37 12.10
N SER A 142 -9.00 -8.03 13.21
CA SER A 142 -9.61 -7.67 14.48
C SER A 142 -9.10 -6.36 15.07
N ARG A 143 -7.90 -5.93 14.66
CA ARG A 143 -7.25 -4.71 15.15
C ARG A 143 -6.65 -3.89 14.02
N LEU A 144 -6.83 -2.59 14.11
CA LEU A 144 -6.30 -1.61 13.16
C LEU A 144 -5.60 -0.50 13.93
N MET A 145 -4.57 0.04 13.31
CA MET A 145 -3.94 1.29 13.74
C MET A 145 -3.73 2.17 12.52
N GLY A 146 -3.93 3.44 12.67
CA GLY A 146 -3.73 4.39 11.60
C GLY A 146 -3.31 5.76 12.11
N ASN A 147 -3.06 6.64 11.17
CA ASN A 147 -2.65 8.00 11.43
C ASN A 147 -3.52 8.98 10.64
N VAL A 148 -3.63 10.18 11.18
CA VAL A 148 -4.20 11.36 10.51
C VAL A 148 -3.21 12.51 10.61
N LEU A 149 -3.19 13.35 9.58
CA LEU A 149 -2.46 14.62 9.62
C LEU A 149 -3.40 15.73 10.06
N GLU A 150 -3.19 16.27 11.23
CA GLU A 150 -3.94 17.41 11.74
C GLU A 150 -3.16 18.70 11.51
N SER A 151 -3.79 19.66 10.83
CA SER A 151 -3.28 21.04 10.74
C SER A 151 -3.56 21.79 12.03
N THR A 152 -2.54 22.42 12.57
CA THR A 152 -2.63 23.24 13.77
C THR A 152 -2.17 24.68 13.48
N ALA A 153 -2.38 25.60 14.40
CA ALA A 153 -1.92 26.99 14.25
C ALA A 153 -0.37 27.12 14.12
N VAL A 154 0.37 26.11 14.55
CA VAL A 154 1.84 26.11 14.56
C VAL A 154 2.45 25.10 13.59
N GLY A 155 1.65 24.40 12.78
CA GLY A 155 2.11 23.43 11.80
C GLY A 155 1.22 22.20 11.71
N THR A 156 1.75 21.13 11.13
CA THR A 156 1.05 19.85 10.99
C THR A 156 1.57 18.86 12.04
N ARG A 157 0.68 18.11 12.67
CA ARG A 157 1.04 17.00 13.54
C ARG A 157 0.42 15.69 13.05
N VAL A 158 1.06 14.58 13.38
CA VAL A 158 0.52 13.23 13.17
C VAL A 158 -0.20 12.80 14.44
N VAL A 159 -1.45 12.38 14.30
CA VAL A 159 -2.24 11.80 15.39
C VAL A 159 -2.56 10.35 15.04
N SER A 160 -2.25 9.44 15.95
CA SER A 160 -2.56 8.02 15.76
C SER A 160 -3.94 7.68 16.30
N TRP A 161 -4.65 6.80 15.62
CA TRP A 161 -5.91 6.20 16.06
C TRP A 161 -5.77 4.67 16.09
N TYR A 162 -6.61 4.04 16.88
CA TYR A 162 -6.59 2.60 17.10
C TYR A 162 -8.02 2.05 17.22
N VAL A 163 -8.26 0.94 16.56
CA VAL A 163 -9.51 0.17 16.61
C VAL A 163 -9.19 -1.22 17.15
N ALA A 164 -9.90 -1.63 18.17
CA ALA A 164 -9.86 -2.98 18.72
C ALA A 164 -11.28 -3.47 19.01
N PRO A 165 -11.51 -4.80 19.04
CA PRO A 165 -12.77 -5.34 19.54
C PRO A 165 -13.04 -4.81 20.96
N PRO A 166 -14.33 -4.66 21.35
CA PRO A 166 -14.67 -4.38 22.73
C PRO A 166 -14.04 -5.44 23.63
N LEU A 167 -13.46 -5.01 24.76
CA LEU A 167 -12.99 -5.94 25.78
C LEU A 167 -14.20 -6.74 26.26
N GLU A 168 -14.17 -8.04 26.11
CA GLU A 168 -15.14 -8.92 26.77
C GLU A 168 -15.04 -8.69 28.28
N LYS A 169 -16.17 -8.34 28.90
CA LYS A 169 -16.26 -8.09 30.34
C LYS A 169 -16.47 -9.40 31.09
#